data_eb54f36d9b90f8f336b8d7115f234210
#
_entry.id   eb54f36d9b90f8f336b8d7115f234210
#
_cell.length_a   1.000
_cell.length_b   1.000
_cell.length_c   1.000
_cell.angle_alpha   90.00
_cell.angle_beta   90.00
_cell.angle_gamma   90.00
#
_symmetry.space_group_name_H-M   'P 1'
#
loop_
_entity.id
_entity.type
_entity.pdbx_description
1 polymer ?
#
loop_
_entity_poly.entity_id
_entity_poly.type
_entity_poly.pdbx_seq_one_letter_code
_entity_poly.pdbx_strand_id
1 'polypeptide(L)'
;MAEEIQIRGSSYTGKIGNPLGVIGLSLITLGIYGIFWYYYANKELAEIGKAHNTDECGDSPGKSVLAITLGAFVIVPAFVSAYNFCKRLSAAERLTGAPQGMEPGLLFILYVFLSPVAAYIAQSNLNKVLEAQSGSPAAMSPPPSAPEMPGTQPASTSSPQSPQS
;
A
#
# COMPACT_ATOMS: atom_id res chain seq x y z
N MET A 1 -4.07 -10.31 -18.27
CA MET A 1 -5.39 -10.05 -17.66
C MET A 1 -5.13 -9.47 -16.29
N ALA A 2 -5.87 -8.45 -15.88
CA ALA A 2 -5.75 -7.93 -14.51
C ALA A 2 -6.50 -8.89 -13.57
N GLU A 3 -5.85 -9.31 -12.51
CA GLU A 3 -6.48 -10.11 -11.46
C GLU A 3 -7.29 -9.17 -10.55
N GLU A 4 -8.52 -9.55 -10.24
CA GLU A 4 -9.40 -8.77 -9.38
C GLU A 4 -9.39 -9.35 -7.96
N ILE A 5 -9.14 -8.51 -6.97
CA ILE A 5 -9.08 -8.89 -5.56
C ILE A 5 -10.09 -8.07 -4.77
N GLN A 6 -10.94 -8.75 -3.99
CA GLN A 6 -11.87 -8.07 -3.10
C GLN A 6 -11.15 -7.51 -1.87
N ILE A 7 -11.33 -6.21 -1.61
CA ILE A 7 -10.79 -5.55 -0.43
C ILE A 7 -11.59 -5.99 0.80
N ARG A 8 -10.91 -6.55 1.81
CA ARG A 8 -11.55 -6.97 3.06
C ARG A 8 -12.22 -5.80 3.75
N GLY A 9 -13.49 -5.97 4.11
CA GLY A 9 -14.29 -4.93 4.77
C GLY A 9 -14.90 -3.89 3.83
N SER A 10 -14.70 -4.00 2.52
CA SER A 10 -15.34 -3.19 1.51
C SER A 10 -16.04 -4.05 0.47
N SER A 11 -17.08 -3.51 -0.18
CA SER A 11 -17.71 -4.13 -1.36
C SER A 11 -16.95 -3.86 -2.66
N TYR A 12 -15.84 -3.12 -2.60
CA TYR A 12 -15.04 -2.74 -3.75
C TYR A 12 -13.99 -3.80 -4.09
N THR A 13 -13.78 -4.02 -5.40
CA THR A 13 -12.78 -4.94 -5.92
C THR A 13 -11.60 -4.14 -6.49
N GLY A 14 -10.42 -4.34 -5.93
CA GLY A 14 -9.16 -3.79 -6.44
C GLY A 14 -8.64 -4.59 -7.62
N LYS A 15 -7.82 -3.99 -8.48
CA LYS A 15 -7.26 -4.63 -9.68
C LYS A 15 -5.75 -4.68 -9.63
N ILE A 16 -5.19 -5.88 -9.62
CA ILE A 16 -3.75 -6.05 -9.82
C ILE A 16 -3.43 -5.72 -11.28
N GLY A 17 -2.75 -4.60 -11.49
CA GLY A 17 -2.35 -4.11 -12.80
C GLY A 17 -0.92 -4.46 -13.17
N ASN A 18 -0.66 -4.64 -14.46
CA ASN A 18 0.72 -4.77 -14.95
C ASN A 18 1.39 -3.39 -14.96
N PRO A 19 2.47 -3.16 -14.16
CA PRO A 19 3.13 -1.85 -14.10
C PRO A 19 3.69 -1.37 -15.44
N LEU A 20 4.21 -2.29 -16.26
CA LEU A 20 4.71 -1.96 -17.61
C LEU A 20 3.57 -1.58 -18.57
N GLY A 21 2.39 -2.20 -18.39
CA GLY A 21 1.19 -1.86 -19.16
C GLY A 21 0.72 -0.43 -18.86
N VAL A 22 0.78 0.00 -17.61
CA VAL A 22 0.45 1.38 -17.21
C VAL A 22 1.37 2.39 -17.90
N ILE A 23 2.69 2.12 -17.91
CA ILE A 23 3.67 2.98 -18.58
C ILE A 23 3.43 3.01 -20.09
N GLY A 24 3.31 1.84 -20.72
CA GLY A 24 3.11 1.73 -22.16
C GLY A 24 1.85 2.44 -22.63
N LEU A 25 0.73 2.23 -21.95
CA LEU A 25 -0.53 2.90 -22.26
C LEU A 25 -0.48 4.41 -22.01
N SER A 26 0.20 4.84 -20.95
CA SER A 26 0.38 6.28 -20.65
C SER A 26 1.18 6.98 -21.73
N LEU A 27 2.21 6.34 -22.27
CA LEU A 27 3.01 6.89 -23.39
C LEU A 27 2.21 6.94 -24.70
N ILE A 28 1.48 5.87 -25.05
CA ILE A 28 0.67 5.80 -26.26
C ILE A 28 -0.48 6.83 -26.24
N THR A 29 -1.09 7.05 -25.07
CA THR A 29 -2.22 7.96 -24.90
C THR A 29 -1.81 9.39 -24.52
N LEU A 30 -0.51 9.74 -24.67
CA LEU A 30 0.04 11.06 -24.27
C LEU A 30 -0.33 11.46 -22.83
N GLY A 31 -0.34 10.49 -21.92
CA GLY A 31 -0.63 10.72 -20.50
C GLY A 31 -2.11 10.64 -20.10
N ILE A 32 -3.07 10.58 -21.04
CA ILE A 32 -4.50 10.47 -20.71
C ILE A 32 -4.77 9.22 -19.87
N TYR A 33 -4.17 8.08 -20.22
CA TYR A 33 -4.29 6.85 -19.43
C TYR A 33 -3.76 7.02 -18.00
N GLY A 34 -2.69 7.79 -17.83
CA GLY A 34 -2.13 8.09 -16.51
C GLY A 34 -3.13 8.79 -15.57
N ILE A 35 -4.01 9.65 -16.09
CA ILE A 35 -5.08 10.31 -15.31
C ILE A 35 -6.10 9.27 -14.82
N PHE A 36 -6.54 8.37 -15.70
CA PHE A 36 -7.46 7.30 -15.33
C PHE A 36 -6.83 6.34 -14.34
N TRP A 37 -5.60 5.90 -14.58
CA TRP A 37 -4.86 5.07 -13.64
C TRP A 37 -4.75 5.73 -12.26
N TYR A 38 -4.40 7.00 -12.21
CA TYR A 38 -4.28 7.76 -10.96
C TYR A 38 -5.61 7.84 -10.19
N TYR A 39 -6.74 8.01 -10.92
CA TYR A 39 -8.07 7.95 -10.31
C TYR A 39 -8.34 6.60 -9.65
N TYR A 40 -8.14 5.51 -10.38
CA TYR A 40 -8.40 4.17 -9.88
C TYR A 40 -7.49 3.80 -8.72
N ALA A 41 -6.21 4.11 -8.78
CA ALA A 41 -5.27 3.88 -7.70
C ALA A 41 -5.68 4.62 -6.40
N ASN A 42 -6.06 5.91 -6.50
CA ASN A 42 -6.58 6.64 -5.34
C ASN A 42 -7.91 6.09 -4.83
N LYS A 43 -8.76 5.54 -5.70
CA LYS A 43 -10.00 4.90 -5.30
C LYS A 43 -9.72 3.61 -4.50
N GLU A 44 -8.82 2.78 -4.95
CA GLU A 44 -8.39 1.57 -4.25
C GLU A 44 -7.80 1.91 -2.87
N LEU A 45 -6.95 2.92 -2.78
CA LEU A 45 -6.40 3.40 -1.51
C LEU A 45 -7.49 3.91 -0.56
N ALA A 46 -8.46 4.69 -1.06
CA ALA A 46 -9.57 5.18 -0.24
C ALA A 46 -10.44 4.04 0.30
N GLU A 47 -10.70 3.01 -0.49
CA GLU A 47 -11.47 1.84 -0.03
C GLU A 47 -10.72 1.03 1.03
N ILE A 48 -9.39 0.91 0.92
CA ILE A 48 -8.54 0.31 1.95
C ILE A 48 -8.62 1.14 3.25
N GLY A 49 -8.53 2.46 3.17
CA GLY A 49 -8.67 3.35 4.32
C GLY A 49 -10.01 3.16 5.03
N LYS A 50 -11.10 3.12 4.28
CA LYS A 50 -12.44 2.88 4.83
C LYS A 50 -12.54 1.50 5.51
N ALA A 51 -11.98 0.45 4.91
CA ALA A 51 -11.97 -0.89 5.50
C ALA A 51 -11.21 -0.94 6.84
N HIS A 52 -10.22 -0.07 7.03
CA HIS A 52 -9.45 0.08 8.26
C HIS A 52 -9.92 1.23 9.17
N ASN A 53 -11.05 1.89 8.85
CA ASN A 53 -11.60 3.04 9.59
C ASN A 53 -10.59 4.19 9.78
N THR A 54 -9.85 4.54 8.73
CA THR A 54 -8.85 5.61 8.75
C THR A 54 -8.90 6.45 7.47
N ASP A 55 -8.63 7.75 7.59
CA ASP A 55 -8.54 8.69 6.48
C ASP A 55 -7.10 8.83 5.92
N GLU A 56 -6.13 8.09 6.47
CA GLU A 56 -4.72 8.17 6.06
C GLU A 56 -4.51 7.81 4.58
N CYS A 57 -5.35 6.92 4.04
CA CYS A 57 -5.34 6.53 2.62
C CYS A 57 -6.14 7.48 1.72
N GLY A 58 -6.72 8.55 2.30
CA GLY A 58 -7.55 9.54 1.59
C GLY A 58 -8.99 9.09 1.40
N ASP A 59 -9.89 10.06 1.28
CA ASP A 59 -11.33 9.86 1.23
C ASP A 59 -11.96 10.16 -0.14
N SER A 60 -11.28 10.94 -0.97
CA SER A 60 -11.86 11.55 -2.16
C SER A 60 -10.98 11.43 -3.40
N PRO A 61 -11.04 10.29 -4.14
CA PRO A 61 -10.27 10.09 -5.37
C PRO A 61 -10.52 11.16 -6.42
N GLY A 62 -11.75 11.66 -6.53
CA GLY A 62 -12.11 12.72 -7.47
C GLY A 62 -11.40 14.05 -7.19
N LYS A 63 -11.25 14.44 -5.93
CA LYS A 63 -10.47 15.63 -5.55
C LYS A 63 -8.99 15.50 -5.92
N SER A 64 -8.44 14.30 -5.78
CA SER A 64 -7.04 14.02 -6.15
C SER A 64 -6.82 14.15 -7.65
N VAL A 65 -7.74 13.65 -8.48
CA VAL A 65 -7.69 13.80 -9.94
C VAL A 65 -7.90 15.24 -10.36
N LEU A 66 -8.87 15.94 -9.77
CA LEU A 66 -9.12 17.36 -10.04
C LEU A 66 -7.88 18.21 -9.72
N ALA A 67 -7.20 17.92 -8.60
CA ALA A 67 -5.97 18.61 -8.22
C ALA A 67 -4.84 18.38 -9.23
N ILE A 68 -4.69 17.19 -9.79
CA ILE A 68 -3.70 16.91 -10.84
C ILE A 68 -4.09 17.55 -12.17
N THR A 69 -5.35 17.47 -12.57
CA THR A 69 -5.81 17.97 -13.87
C THR A 69 -5.82 19.49 -13.93
N LEU A 70 -6.36 20.16 -12.89
CA LEU A 70 -6.29 21.61 -12.77
C LEU A 70 -4.90 22.10 -12.36
N GLY A 71 -4.15 21.30 -11.62
CA GLY A 71 -2.79 21.59 -11.21
C GLY A 71 -1.79 21.55 -12.35
N ALA A 72 -2.13 20.97 -13.51
CA ALA A 72 -1.36 21.12 -14.74
C ALA A 72 -1.28 22.59 -15.20
N PHE A 73 -2.30 23.41 -14.84
CA PHE A 73 -2.29 24.87 -15.03
C PHE A 73 -1.63 25.62 -13.89
N VAL A 74 -1.55 25.02 -12.70
CA VAL A 74 -0.88 25.59 -11.52
C VAL A 74 -0.02 24.50 -10.89
N ILE A 75 1.28 24.56 -11.13
CA ILE A 75 2.27 23.53 -10.79
C ILE A 75 2.17 23.04 -9.31
N VAL A 76 1.93 23.95 -8.38
CA VAL A 76 1.94 23.66 -6.93
C VAL A 76 0.91 22.62 -6.48
N PRO A 77 -0.39 22.68 -6.83
CA PRO A 77 -1.37 21.66 -6.43
C PRO A 77 -1.06 20.26 -6.97
N ALA A 78 -0.46 20.14 -8.15
CA ALA A 78 -0.09 18.86 -8.73
C ALA A 78 1.01 18.18 -7.90
N PHE A 79 2.04 18.92 -7.48
CA PHE A 79 3.11 18.40 -6.62
C PHE A 79 2.58 18.00 -5.24
N VAL A 80 1.70 18.81 -4.63
CA VAL A 80 1.06 18.47 -3.34
C VAL A 80 0.24 17.19 -3.47
N SER A 81 -0.53 17.04 -4.54
CA SER A 81 -1.32 15.82 -4.78
C SER A 81 -0.45 14.59 -4.99
N ALA A 82 0.64 14.70 -5.74
CA ALA A 82 1.59 13.62 -5.95
C ALA A 82 2.29 13.20 -4.65
N TYR A 83 2.72 14.16 -3.83
CA TYR A 83 3.31 13.88 -2.53
C TYR A 83 2.33 13.17 -1.59
N ASN A 84 1.08 13.66 -1.53
CA ASN A 84 0.03 13.02 -0.75
C ASN A 84 -0.29 11.60 -1.23
N PHE A 85 -0.25 11.35 -2.52
CA PHE A 85 -0.40 9.99 -3.06
C PHE A 85 0.69 9.05 -2.54
N CYS A 86 1.97 9.47 -2.56
CA CYS A 86 3.08 8.67 -2.02
C CYS A 86 2.89 8.37 -0.53
N LYS A 87 2.42 9.34 0.25
CA LYS A 87 2.11 9.14 1.69
C LYS A 87 0.97 8.15 1.90
N ARG A 88 -0.10 8.23 1.12
CA ARG A 88 -1.25 7.32 1.19
C ARG A 88 -0.87 5.88 0.85
N LEU A 89 0.00 5.70 -0.14
CA LEU A 89 0.51 4.37 -0.51
C LEU A 89 1.30 3.76 0.65
N SER A 90 2.21 4.51 1.26
CA SER A 90 2.96 4.05 2.44
C SER A 90 2.05 3.78 3.66
N ALA A 91 1.00 4.57 3.85
CA ALA A 91 0.00 4.31 4.89
C ALA A 91 -0.76 2.99 4.61
N ALA A 92 -1.15 2.74 3.36
CA ALA A 92 -1.81 1.50 2.97
C ALA A 92 -0.91 0.27 3.16
N GLU A 93 0.38 0.35 2.80
CA GLU A 93 1.36 -0.71 3.06
C GLU A 93 1.42 -1.05 4.57
N ARG A 94 1.48 -0.03 5.43
CA ARG A 94 1.51 -0.22 6.88
C ARG A 94 0.21 -0.83 7.43
N LEU A 95 -0.95 -0.36 6.97
CA LEU A 95 -2.26 -0.81 7.44
C LEU A 95 -2.57 -2.26 7.03
N THR A 96 -2.10 -2.67 5.87
CA THR A 96 -2.34 -4.02 5.32
C THR A 96 -1.29 -5.04 5.71
N GLY A 97 -0.19 -4.61 6.36
CA GLY A 97 0.95 -5.47 6.66
C GLY A 97 1.75 -5.88 5.41
N ALA A 98 1.53 -5.22 4.27
CA ALA A 98 2.31 -5.44 3.07
C ALA A 98 3.79 -5.05 3.28
N PRO A 99 4.73 -5.66 2.53
CA PRO A 99 6.13 -5.25 2.57
C PRO A 99 6.26 -3.76 2.29
N GLN A 100 6.95 -3.03 3.17
CA GLN A 100 7.18 -1.60 3.01
C GLN A 100 7.97 -1.33 1.74
N GLY A 101 7.45 -0.43 0.93
CA GLY A 101 8.09 0.01 -0.31
C GLY A 101 9.11 1.12 -0.09
N MET A 102 9.23 1.98 -1.10
CA MET A 102 10.11 3.14 -1.04
C MET A 102 9.54 4.21 -0.12
N GLU A 103 10.42 4.89 0.63
CA GLU A 103 10.03 6.03 1.47
C GLU A 103 9.28 7.10 0.64
N PRO A 104 8.16 7.68 1.16
CA PRO A 104 7.28 8.58 0.39
C PRO A 104 7.98 9.79 -0.23
N GLY A 105 8.96 10.39 0.48
CA GLY A 105 9.71 11.53 -0.03
C GLY A 105 10.61 11.15 -1.20
N LEU A 106 11.27 9.99 -1.12
CA LEU A 106 12.12 9.47 -2.18
C LEU A 106 11.29 9.07 -3.42
N LEU A 107 10.14 8.43 -3.21
CA LEU A 107 9.20 8.10 -4.29
C LEU A 107 8.66 9.38 -4.97
N PHE A 108 8.40 10.43 -4.20
CA PHE A 108 7.98 11.72 -4.73
C PHE A 108 9.09 12.39 -5.57
N ILE A 109 10.34 12.39 -5.10
CA ILE A 109 11.47 12.90 -5.87
C ILE A 109 11.60 12.14 -7.20
N LEU A 110 11.49 10.82 -7.14
CA LEU A 110 11.51 9.97 -8.33
C LEU A 110 10.34 10.29 -9.27
N TYR A 111 9.15 10.60 -8.73
CA TYR A 111 7.99 11.01 -9.50
C TYR A 111 8.22 12.31 -10.26
N VAL A 112 8.90 13.29 -9.64
CA VAL A 112 9.21 14.59 -10.26
C VAL A 112 10.18 14.43 -11.43
N PHE A 113 11.24 13.63 -11.28
CA PHE A 113 12.31 13.51 -12.27
C PHE A 113 12.14 12.33 -13.23
N LEU A 114 11.58 11.22 -12.76
CA LEU A 114 11.43 9.98 -13.53
C LEU A 114 10.00 9.41 -13.37
N SER A 115 9.01 10.20 -13.73
CA SER A 115 7.58 9.87 -13.59
C SER A 115 7.20 8.43 -14.03
N PRO A 116 7.69 7.88 -15.17
CA PRO A 116 7.37 6.51 -15.56
C PRO A 116 7.91 5.45 -14.59
N VAL A 117 9.11 5.67 -14.04
CA VAL A 117 9.73 4.76 -13.07
C VAL A 117 8.99 4.81 -11.73
N ALA A 118 8.61 6.00 -11.29
CA ALA A 118 7.81 6.17 -10.08
C ALA A 118 6.44 5.52 -10.21
N ALA A 119 5.77 5.63 -11.36
CA ALA A 119 4.51 4.97 -11.64
C ALA A 119 4.65 3.43 -11.60
N TYR A 120 5.75 2.88 -12.14
CA TYR A 120 6.04 1.45 -12.05
C TYR A 120 6.17 0.99 -10.60
N ILE A 121 6.96 1.70 -9.77
CA ILE A 121 7.18 1.37 -8.37
C ILE A 121 5.87 1.50 -7.59
N ALA A 122 5.12 2.59 -7.78
CA ALA A 122 3.84 2.81 -7.11
C ALA A 122 2.83 1.70 -7.43
N GLN A 123 2.70 1.31 -8.70
CA GLN A 123 1.81 0.21 -9.09
C GLN A 123 2.28 -1.13 -8.50
N SER A 124 3.57 -1.41 -8.49
CA SER A 124 4.12 -2.62 -7.91
C SER A 124 3.83 -2.71 -6.40
N ASN A 125 3.96 -1.60 -5.68
CA ASN A 125 3.64 -1.55 -4.24
C ASN A 125 2.14 -1.65 -3.98
N LEU A 126 1.31 -1.00 -4.80
CA LEU A 126 -0.14 -1.13 -4.71
C LEU A 126 -0.60 -2.58 -4.92
N ASN A 127 0.00 -3.30 -5.88
CA ASN A 127 -0.29 -4.72 -6.08
C ASN A 127 0.01 -5.54 -4.81
N LYS A 128 1.15 -5.31 -4.13
CA LYS A 128 1.49 -5.98 -2.85
C LYS A 128 0.48 -5.68 -1.75
N VAL A 129 0.00 -4.43 -1.67
CA VAL A 129 -1.06 -4.03 -0.72
C VAL A 129 -2.35 -4.79 -1.00
N LEU A 130 -2.77 -4.90 -2.26
CA LEU A 130 -3.96 -5.65 -2.66
C LEU A 130 -3.82 -7.15 -2.40
N GLU A 131 -2.66 -7.74 -2.70
CA GLU A 131 -2.36 -9.14 -2.39
C GLU A 131 -2.42 -9.42 -0.88
N ALA A 132 -1.90 -8.52 -0.04
CA ALA A 132 -2.00 -8.62 1.41
C ALA A 132 -3.46 -8.58 1.90
N GLN A 133 -4.33 -7.81 1.24
CA GLN A 133 -5.77 -7.76 1.54
C GLN A 133 -6.50 -9.05 1.14
N SER A 134 -6.08 -9.74 0.09
CA SER A 134 -6.71 -10.99 -0.36
C SER A 134 -6.47 -12.18 0.56
N GLY A 135 -5.49 -12.07 1.47
CA GLY A 135 -5.08 -13.17 2.36
C GLY A 135 -4.29 -14.26 1.65
N SER A 136 -3.68 -13.96 0.53
CA SER A 136 -2.74 -14.85 -0.17
C SER A 136 -1.58 -15.26 0.75
N PRO A 137 -1.10 -16.52 0.71
CA PRO A 137 -0.06 -17.02 1.62
C PRO A 137 1.28 -16.27 1.58
N ALA A 138 1.52 -15.49 0.52
CA ALA A 138 2.73 -14.67 0.37
C ALA A 138 2.84 -13.51 1.39
N ALA A 139 1.73 -13.14 2.05
CA ALA A 139 1.69 -12.02 3.00
C ALA A 139 1.97 -12.44 4.46
N MET A 140 2.09 -13.74 4.74
CA MET A 140 2.32 -14.26 6.09
C MET A 140 3.77 -14.70 6.33
N SER A 141 4.74 -13.87 5.99
CA SER A 141 6.05 -14.00 6.64
C SER A 141 5.89 -13.49 8.07
N PRO A 142 6.10 -14.35 9.10
CA PRO A 142 6.03 -13.89 10.48
C PRO A 142 7.06 -12.77 10.68
N PRO A 143 6.77 -11.77 11.54
CA PRO A 143 7.76 -10.78 11.90
C PRO A 143 9.01 -11.51 12.44
N PRO A 144 10.23 -11.02 12.14
CA PRO A 144 11.45 -11.63 12.67
C PRO A 144 11.30 -11.74 14.18
N SER A 145 11.41 -12.97 14.68
CA SER A 145 11.34 -13.29 16.09
C SER A 145 12.27 -12.34 16.83
N ALA A 146 11.74 -11.61 17.81
CA ALA A 146 12.56 -10.81 18.70
C ALA A 146 13.68 -11.72 19.26
N PRO A 147 14.93 -11.23 19.39
CA PRO A 147 16.01 -12.03 19.92
C PRO A 147 15.58 -12.57 21.30
N GLU A 148 15.54 -13.89 21.43
CA GLU A 148 15.35 -14.58 22.70
C GLU A 148 16.41 -14.08 23.67
N MET A 149 15.98 -13.40 24.73
CA MET A 149 16.87 -13.07 25.83
C MET A 149 17.25 -14.38 26.54
N PRO A 150 18.52 -14.72 26.66
CA PRO A 150 18.95 -15.89 27.43
C PRO A 150 18.72 -15.66 28.91
N GLY A 151 17.82 -16.43 29.53
CA GLY A 151 17.76 -16.52 30.96
C GLY A 151 16.40 -16.27 31.61
N THR A 152 15.50 -17.23 31.50
CA THR A 152 14.61 -17.54 32.65
C THR A 152 14.25 -19.04 32.55
N GLN A 153 15.08 -19.85 33.22
CA GLN A 153 14.70 -21.23 33.54
C GLN A 153 13.48 -21.21 34.47
N PRO A 154 12.39 -21.94 34.17
CA PRO A 154 11.35 -22.12 35.16
C PRO A 154 11.87 -23.02 36.29
N ALA A 155 11.76 -22.49 37.50
CA ALA A 155 12.08 -23.22 38.74
C ALA A 155 11.28 -24.53 38.79
N SER A 156 11.99 -25.64 38.93
CA SER A 156 11.46 -26.97 39.19
C SER A 156 10.73 -26.96 40.56
N THR A 157 9.42 -27.00 40.53
CA THR A 157 8.59 -27.25 41.71
C THR A 157 8.69 -28.73 42.05
N SER A 158 9.50 -29.03 43.04
CA SER A 158 9.56 -30.33 43.70
C SER A 158 8.27 -30.53 44.49
N SER A 159 7.45 -31.49 44.10
CA SER A 159 6.30 -31.97 44.89
C SER A 159 6.79 -32.69 46.18
N PRO A 160 6.15 -32.45 47.33
CA PRO A 160 6.43 -33.23 48.53
C PRO A 160 5.74 -34.59 48.45
N GLN A 161 6.52 -35.66 48.61
CA GLN A 161 5.99 -36.99 48.84
C GLN A 161 5.31 -37.06 50.24
N SER A 162 4.09 -37.52 50.26
CA SER A 162 3.39 -37.92 51.48
C SER A 162 3.89 -39.29 51.97
N PRO A 163 4.13 -39.50 53.31
CA PRO A 163 4.43 -40.80 53.82
C PRO A 163 3.16 -41.62 54.04
N GLN A 164 3.18 -42.85 53.54
CA GLN A 164 2.24 -43.87 53.95
C GLN A 164 2.68 -44.55 55.22
N SER A 165 1.76 -44.65 56.14
CA SER A 165 1.73 -45.67 57.20
C SER A 165 0.29 -46.07 57.50
#